data_2733d2d16e85aea51a41351583c10155
#
_entry.id   2733d2d16e85aea51a41351583c10155
#
_cell.length_a   1.000
_cell.length_b   1.000
_cell.length_c   1.000
_cell.angle_alpha   90.00
_cell.angle_beta   90.00
_cell.angle_gamma   90.00
#
_symmetry.space_group_name_H-M   'P 1'
#
loop_
_entity.id
_entity.type
_entity.pdbx_description
1 polymer ?
#
loop_
_entity_poly.entity_id
_entity_poly.type
_entity_poly.pdbx_seq_one_letter_code
_entity_poly.pdbx_strand_id
1 'polypeptide(L)'
;AINLTQYKLANYPIFDQDFKNGTSTNISFKIGLQRSSVFDPVFPRSGSNFLASVQLTPPYSLINKNGSKGNDKFKNPEYHKWRFNAEWYVPIGKPMGADKNRQFVLKMAAKYGFMGRYNKDIEYSPFERFQVGDAGLTNNFGLLGYDIVAHRGYPVYQSSDPTINPDQQNATQFFTIFNKYTLEMRFPLVTNPSSTIYALGFFEAANGWYNYKEYN
;
A
#
# COMPACT_ATOMS: atom_id res chain seq x y z
N ALA A 1 3.56 -6.66 16.60
CA ALA A 1 4.66 -5.70 16.76
C ALA A 1 4.14 -4.39 17.33
N ILE A 2 4.95 -3.72 18.14
CA ILE A 2 4.72 -2.35 18.58
C ILE A 2 5.67 -1.48 17.77
N ASN A 3 5.16 -0.43 17.15
CA ASN A 3 5.93 0.51 16.36
C ASN A 3 5.86 1.89 17.01
N LEU A 4 7.01 2.52 17.14
CA LEU A 4 7.16 3.91 17.60
C LEU A 4 7.89 4.67 16.49
N THR A 5 7.23 5.67 15.91
CA THR A 5 7.81 6.51 14.87
C THR A 5 7.60 7.97 15.21
N GLN A 6 8.65 8.77 15.09
CA GLN A 6 8.56 10.21 15.32
C GLN A 6 8.85 10.94 13.99
N TYR A 7 7.91 11.78 13.58
CA TYR A 7 8.03 12.65 12.42
C TYR A 7 8.34 14.07 12.89
N LYS A 8 9.43 14.65 12.39
CA LYS A 8 9.78 16.05 12.59
C LYS A 8 9.62 16.79 11.29
N LEU A 9 8.74 17.76 11.25
CA LEU A 9 8.42 18.55 10.07
C LEU A 9 8.96 19.97 10.22
N ALA A 10 9.59 20.44 9.17
CA ALA A 10 10.05 21.82 9.02
C ALA A 10 9.70 22.33 7.63
N ASN A 11 8.74 23.25 7.55
CA ASN A 11 8.22 23.84 6.30
C ASN A 11 7.86 22.80 5.22
N TYR A 12 7.22 21.70 5.64
CA TYR A 12 6.94 20.59 4.72
C TYR A 12 5.84 20.96 3.72
N PRO A 13 6.11 20.97 2.40
CA PRO A 13 5.25 21.59 1.40
C PRO A 13 3.94 20.83 1.11
N ILE A 14 3.82 19.58 1.55
CA ILE A 14 2.68 18.70 1.23
C ILE A 14 1.51 18.88 2.20
N PHE A 15 1.76 19.49 3.36
CA PHE A 15 0.72 19.68 4.36
C PHE A 15 0.08 21.07 4.25
N ASP A 16 -1.23 21.12 4.52
CA ASP A 16 -1.98 22.35 4.71
C ASP A 16 -1.32 23.27 5.73
N GLN A 17 -1.67 24.55 5.67
CA GLN A 17 -1.05 25.62 6.46
C GLN A 17 -0.99 25.32 7.97
N ASP A 18 -1.88 24.47 8.46
CA ASP A 18 -2.05 24.18 9.89
C ASP A 18 -0.98 23.22 10.45
N PHE A 19 -0.22 22.48 9.64
CA PHE A 19 0.75 21.50 10.15
C PHE A 19 2.05 21.40 9.33
N LYS A 20 2.55 22.53 8.81
CA LYS A 20 3.85 22.57 8.08
C LYS A 20 5.06 22.34 8.99
N ASN A 21 4.92 22.68 10.27
CA ASN A 21 5.99 22.60 11.25
C ASN A 21 5.50 21.89 12.50
N GLY A 22 6.29 20.98 13.04
CA GLY A 22 5.96 20.32 14.29
C GLY A 22 6.56 18.92 14.42
N THR A 23 6.26 18.32 15.55
CA THR A 23 6.66 16.94 15.84
C THR A 23 5.41 16.09 16.00
N SER A 24 5.34 14.99 15.28
CA SER A 24 4.28 14.01 15.40
C SER A 24 4.87 12.69 15.90
N THR A 25 4.28 12.12 16.96
CA THR A 25 4.70 10.84 17.54
C THR A 25 3.64 9.79 17.29
N ASN A 26 3.95 8.83 16.41
CA ASN A 26 3.08 7.72 16.07
C ASN A 26 3.44 6.49 16.91
N ILE A 27 2.52 6.09 17.78
CA ILE A 27 2.60 4.83 18.52
C ILE A 27 1.53 3.91 17.96
N SER A 28 1.92 2.77 17.41
CA SER A 28 0.97 1.83 16.82
C SER A 28 1.25 0.39 17.17
N PHE A 29 0.18 -0.38 17.28
CA PHE A 29 0.20 -1.81 17.52
C PHE A 29 -0.26 -2.54 16.25
N LYS A 30 0.58 -3.44 15.72
CA LYS A 30 0.30 -4.18 14.50
C LYS A 30 0.18 -5.67 14.78
N ILE A 31 -0.93 -6.27 14.34
CA ILE A 31 -1.19 -7.70 14.32
C ILE A 31 -1.38 -8.14 12.87
N GLY A 32 -0.86 -9.30 12.51
CA GLY A 32 -1.06 -9.89 11.19
C GLY A 32 -1.27 -11.40 11.29
N LEU A 33 -2.10 -11.91 10.39
CA LEU A 33 -2.35 -13.32 10.15
C LEU A 33 -1.94 -13.63 8.72
N GLN A 34 -1.12 -14.65 8.56
CA GLN A 34 -0.68 -15.11 7.24
C GLN A 34 -0.90 -16.60 7.09
N ARG A 35 -1.41 -16.99 5.92
CA ARG A 35 -1.46 -18.38 5.49
C ARG A 35 -0.81 -18.48 4.12
N SER A 36 0.15 -19.37 3.97
CA SER A 36 0.79 -19.64 2.69
C SER A 36 0.77 -21.13 2.42
N SER A 37 0.35 -21.52 1.22
CA SER A 37 0.45 -22.87 0.67
C SER A 37 1.32 -22.89 -0.60
N VAL A 38 2.13 -21.85 -0.80
CA VAL A 38 3.04 -21.72 -1.93
C VAL A 38 4.35 -22.43 -1.60
N PHE A 39 4.76 -23.35 -2.46
CA PHE A 39 5.94 -24.19 -2.23
C PHE A 39 7.23 -23.55 -2.76
N ASP A 40 7.17 -22.90 -3.93
CA ASP A 40 8.32 -22.26 -4.55
C ASP A 40 8.16 -20.74 -4.46
N PRO A 41 9.01 -20.02 -3.73
CA PRO A 41 8.90 -18.58 -3.58
C PRO A 41 9.31 -17.81 -4.84
N VAL A 42 10.15 -18.39 -5.72
CA VAL A 42 10.64 -17.71 -6.92
C VAL A 42 9.66 -17.85 -8.08
N PHE A 43 9.22 -19.08 -8.35
CA PHE A 43 8.25 -19.37 -9.39
C PHE A 43 7.13 -20.26 -8.87
N PRO A 44 6.19 -19.70 -8.10
CA PRO A 44 5.03 -20.44 -7.63
C PRO A 44 4.23 -21.02 -8.78
N ARG A 45 4.05 -22.33 -8.79
CA ARG A 45 3.25 -23.04 -9.81
C ARG A 45 1.81 -23.24 -9.37
N SER A 46 1.59 -23.37 -8.07
CA SER A 46 0.27 -23.58 -7.49
C SER A 46 0.25 -23.10 -6.05
N GLY A 47 -0.94 -22.98 -5.49
CA GLY A 47 -1.14 -22.60 -4.10
C GLY A 47 -1.69 -21.20 -3.93
N SER A 48 -1.75 -20.76 -2.70
CA SER A 48 -2.28 -19.44 -2.34
C SER A 48 -1.51 -18.84 -1.18
N ASN A 49 -1.50 -17.51 -1.14
CA ASN A 49 -0.92 -16.73 -0.05
C ASN A 49 -1.93 -15.67 0.38
N PHE A 50 -2.29 -15.68 1.66
CA PHE A 50 -3.22 -14.73 2.25
C PHE A 50 -2.55 -14.03 3.42
N LEU A 51 -2.64 -12.71 3.45
CA LEU A 51 -2.18 -11.88 4.54
C LEU A 51 -3.31 -10.92 4.93
N ALA A 52 -3.70 -10.95 6.18
CA ALA A 52 -4.54 -9.93 6.79
C ALA A 52 -3.77 -9.26 7.93
N SER A 53 -3.78 -7.95 7.99
CA SER A 53 -3.15 -7.22 9.08
C SER A 53 -3.96 -6.01 9.51
N VAL A 54 -3.91 -5.73 10.80
CA VAL A 54 -4.48 -4.54 11.41
C VAL A 54 -3.38 -3.78 12.16
N GLN A 55 -3.38 -2.48 12.02
CA GLN A 55 -2.54 -1.55 12.76
C GLN A 55 -3.44 -0.54 13.46
N LEU A 56 -3.29 -0.44 14.76
CA LEU A 56 -4.13 0.37 15.64
C LEU A 56 -3.24 1.36 16.38
N THR A 57 -3.65 2.62 16.45
CA THR A 57 -3.08 3.60 17.38
C THR A 57 -3.98 3.75 18.60
N PRO A 58 -3.49 4.26 19.72
CA PRO A 58 -4.36 4.59 20.83
C PRO A 58 -5.41 5.65 20.45
N PRO A 59 -6.66 5.53 20.91
CA PRO A 59 -7.72 6.49 20.63
C PRO A 59 -7.60 7.72 21.55
N TYR A 60 -6.59 8.54 21.32
CA TYR A 60 -6.27 9.69 22.17
C TYR A 60 -7.43 10.66 22.35
N SER A 61 -8.23 10.89 21.31
CA SER A 61 -9.39 11.78 21.31
C SER A 61 -10.54 11.30 22.21
N LEU A 62 -10.65 9.98 22.39
CA LEU A 62 -11.63 9.40 23.31
C LEU A 62 -11.18 9.49 24.77
N ILE A 63 -9.86 9.51 24.99
CA ILE A 63 -9.26 9.59 26.32
C ILE A 63 -9.12 11.05 26.75
N ASN A 64 -8.67 11.94 25.84
CA ASN A 64 -8.44 13.35 26.13
C ASN A 64 -9.12 14.25 25.08
N LYS A 65 -10.30 14.74 25.41
CA LYS A 65 -11.13 15.56 24.49
C LYS A 65 -10.49 16.89 24.09
N ASN A 66 -9.49 17.37 24.81
CA ASN A 66 -8.83 18.66 24.54
C ASN A 66 -7.52 18.54 23.73
N GLY A 67 -6.99 17.33 23.55
CA GLY A 67 -5.66 17.10 22.95
C GLY A 67 -5.58 17.12 21.42
N SER A 68 -6.71 17.29 20.73
CA SER A 68 -6.78 17.14 19.28
C SER A 68 -7.18 18.42 18.53
N LYS A 69 -7.06 19.59 19.16
CA LYS A 69 -7.47 20.88 18.58
C LYS A 69 -6.27 21.83 18.40
N GLY A 70 -6.29 22.63 17.33
CA GLY A 70 -5.29 23.63 17.03
C GLY A 70 -3.94 23.07 16.57
N ASN A 71 -2.83 23.68 16.95
CA ASN A 71 -1.47 23.31 16.56
C ASN A 71 -1.04 21.89 16.97
N ASP A 72 -1.77 21.23 17.88
CA ASP A 72 -1.50 19.88 18.35
C ASP A 72 -2.29 18.79 17.61
N LYS A 73 -3.04 19.16 16.55
CA LYS A 73 -3.99 18.32 15.80
C LYS A 73 -3.40 16.98 15.35
N PHE A 74 -2.12 16.94 14.96
CA PHE A 74 -1.44 15.73 14.48
C PHE A 74 -0.23 15.32 15.31
N LYS A 75 -0.10 15.87 16.53
CA LYS A 75 0.99 15.51 17.44
C LYS A 75 1.00 14.02 17.77
N ASN A 76 -0.18 13.44 17.93
CA ASN A 76 -0.38 12.02 18.14
C ASN A 76 -1.39 11.53 17.09
N PRO A 77 -0.95 10.97 15.95
CA PRO A 77 -1.85 10.48 14.92
C PRO A 77 -2.76 9.38 15.45
N GLU A 78 -4.03 9.46 15.09
CA GLU A 78 -5.06 8.55 15.54
C GLU A 78 -5.73 7.90 14.35
N TYR A 79 -5.56 6.57 14.21
CA TYR A 79 -6.12 5.79 13.11
C TYR A 79 -6.19 4.31 13.44
N HIS A 80 -7.01 3.60 12.68
CA HIS A 80 -6.93 2.16 12.51
C HIS A 80 -6.72 1.86 11.02
N LYS A 81 -5.79 0.97 10.69
CA LYS A 81 -5.39 0.64 9.33
C LYS A 81 -5.47 -0.86 9.10
N TRP A 82 -6.18 -1.25 8.06
CA TRP A 82 -6.43 -2.63 7.69
C TRP A 82 -5.83 -2.92 6.33
N ARG A 83 -5.25 -4.09 6.16
CA ARG A 83 -4.71 -4.56 4.89
C ARG A 83 -5.08 -6.02 4.69
N PHE A 84 -5.48 -6.32 3.45
CA PHE A 84 -5.79 -7.66 2.99
C PHE A 84 -5.06 -7.89 1.68
N ASN A 85 -4.20 -8.90 1.63
CA ASN A 85 -3.52 -9.32 0.44
C ASN A 85 -3.85 -10.78 0.20
N ALA A 86 -4.25 -11.09 -1.03
CA ALA A 86 -4.57 -12.45 -1.43
C ALA A 86 -3.91 -12.72 -2.78
N GLU A 87 -3.25 -13.86 -2.90
CA GLU A 87 -2.61 -14.32 -4.12
C GLU A 87 -2.96 -15.77 -4.36
N TRP A 88 -3.27 -16.11 -5.60
CA TRP A 88 -3.53 -17.47 -6.05
C TRP A 88 -2.68 -17.77 -7.26
N TYR A 89 -2.18 -19.00 -7.33
CA TYR A 89 -1.40 -19.52 -8.43
C TYR A 89 -2.05 -20.79 -8.93
N VAL A 90 -2.40 -20.79 -10.22
CA VAL A 90 -3.12 -21.89 -10.87
C VAL A 90 -2.35 -22.31 -12.13
N PRO A 91 -1.92 -23.57 -12.22
CA PRO A 91 -1.31 -24.07 -13.45
C PRO A 91 -2.37 -24.19 -14.56
N ILE A 92 -2.03 -23.75 -15.77
CA ILE A 92 -2.93 -23.79 -16.93
C ILE A 92 -2.34 -24.67 -18.02
N GLY A 93 -3.19 -25.50 -18.62
CA GLY A 93 -2.80 -26.39 -19.72
C GLY A 93 -2.00 -27.60 -19.23
N LYS A 94 -1.42 -28.31 -20.20
CA LYS A 94 -0.60 -29.50 -19.92
C LYS A 94 0.88 -29.08 -19.77
N PRO A 95 1.66 -29.75 -18.91
CA PRO A 95 3.10 -29.57 -18.87
C PRO A 95 3.75 -29.86 -20.21
N MET A 96 4.65 -28.98 -20.65
CA MET A 96 5.37 -29.03 -21.93
C MET A 96 6.87 -29.27 -21.71
N GLY A 97 7.56 -29.66 -22.81
CA GLY A 97 8.98 -29.96 -22.80
C GLY A 97 9.30 -31.40 -22.48
N ALA A 98 10.55 -31.84 -22.75
CA ALA A 98 11.01 -33.20 -22.53
C ALA A 98 10.87 -33.63 -21.05
N ASP A 99 11.15 -32.70 -20.14
CA ASP A 99 11.11 -32.95 -18.69
C ASP A 99 9.75 -32.63 -18.08
N LYS A 100 8.73 -32.23 -18.88
CA LYS A 100 7.40 -31.79 -18.41
C LYS A 100 7.48 -30.68 -17.36
N ASN A 101 8.52 -29.88 -17.37
CA ASN A 101 8.79 -28.86 -16.37
C ASN A 101 8.24 -27.48 -16.72
N ARG A 102 7.75 -27.29 -17.95
CA ARG A 102 7.27 -26.02 -18.45
C ARG A 102 5.75 -26.04 -18.53
N GLN A 103 5.11 -25.16 -17.78
CA GLN A 103 3.67 -25.02 -17.77
C GLN A 103 3.31 -23.56 -17.54
N PHE A 104 2.26 -23.11 -18.19
CA PHE A 104 1.70 -21.78 -17.91
C PHE A 104 1.15 -21.75 -16.48
N VAL A 105 1.37 -20.62 -15.81
CA VAL A 105 0.83 -20.37 -14.49
C VAL A 105 0.09 -19.04 -14.52
N LEU A 106 -1.17 -19.07 -14.13
CA LEU A 106 -1.96 -17.89 -13.89
C LEU A 106 -1.79 -17.47 -12.42
N LYS A 107 -1.26 -16.26 -12.21
CA LYS A 107 -1.30 -15.59 -10.91
C LYS A 107 -2.46 -14.62 -10.90
N MET A 108 -3.29 -14.71 -9.89
CA MET A 108 -4.32 -13.73 -9.55
C MET A 108 -3.99 -13.12 -8.20
N ALA A 109 -4.04 -11.80 -8.10
CA ALA A 109 -3.84 -11.15 -6.81
C ALA A 109 -4.87 -10.05 -6.58
N ALA A 110 -5.32 -9.93 -5.33
CA ALA A 110 -6.17 -8.85 -4.88
C ALA A 110 -5.59 -8.24 -3.60
N LYS A 111 -5.49 -6.91 -3.56
CA LYS A 111 -5.00 -6.17 -2.40
C LYS A 111 -6.02 -5.10 -2.04
N TYR A 112 -6.32 -5.00 -0.76
CA TYR A 112 -7.21 -3.99 -0.20
C TYR A 112 -6.54 -3.33 0.99
N GLY A 113 -6.75 -2.04 1.13
CA GLY A 113 -6.38 -1.30 2.30
C GLY A 113 -7.48 -0.33 2.69
N PHE A 114 -7.64 -0.19 3.98
CA PHE A 114 -8.58 0.74 4.58
C PHE A 114 -7.94 1.40 5.81
N MET A 115 -8.00 2.72 5.87
CA MET A 115 -7.56 3.50 7.01
C MET A 115 -8.73 4.34 7.51
N GLY A 116 -9.12 4.13 8.74
CA GLY A 116 -10.22 4.83 9.40
C GLY A 116 -9.76 5.64 10.60
N ARG A 117 -10.68 6.36 11.19
CA ARG A 117 -10.52 7.15 12.41
C ARG A 117 -11.52 6.72 13.47
N TYR A 118 -11.16 6.81 14.74
CA TYR A 118 -12.06 6.42 15.84
C TYR A 118 -13.14 7.48 16.11
N ASN A 119 -12.80 8.75 15.85
CA ASN A 119 -13.71 9.88 16.08
C ASN A 119 -13.96 10.64 14.77
N LYS A 120 -15.23 10.91 14.46
CA LYS A 120 -15.64 11.65 13.24
C LYS A 120 -15.23 13.11 13.25
N ASP A 121 -15.02 13.69 14.43
CA ASP A 121 -14.66 15.09 14.59
C ASP A 121 -13.17 15.37 14.36
N ILE A 122 -12.38 14.30 14.20
CA ILE A 122 -10.94 14.39 13.91
C ILE A 122 -10.72 14.14 12.43
N GLU A 123 -9.81 14.90 11.82
CA GLU A 123 -9.40 14.67 10.44
C GLU A 123 -8.60 13.38 10.31
N TYR A 124 -8.60 12.82 9.10
CA TYR A 124 -7.74 11.68 8.78
C TYR A 124 -6.27 12.07 8.95
N SER A 125 -5.51 11.21 9.63
CA SER A 125 -4.06 11.41 9.76
C SER A 125 -3.42 11.61 8.37
N PRO A 126 -2.58 12.61 8.20
CA PRO A 126 -1.81 12.78 6.97
C PRO A 126 -0.68 11.75 6.85
N PHE A 127 -0.34 11.08 7.95
CA PHE A 127 0.68 10.05 8.00
C PHE A 127 0.10 8.68 7.72
N GLU A 128 0.95 7.75 7.26
CA GLU A 128 0.63 6.34 7.06
C GLU A 128 -0.47 6.07 6.02
N ARG A 129 -0.77 7.02 5.14
CA ARG A 129 -1.75 6.83 4.07
C ARG A 129 -1.23 5.85 3.02
N PHE A 130 -2.13 5.36 2.18
CA PHE A 130 -1.77 4.55 1.03
C PHE A 130 -1.42 5.45 -0.16
N GLN A 131 -0.37 5.09 -0.88
CA GLN A 131 0.02 5.73 -2.11
C GLN A 131 0.00 4.68 -3.22
N VAL A 132 -0.87 4.86 -4.21
CA VAL A 132 -0.98 3.94 -5.36
C VAL A 132 -0.17 4.50 -6.52
N GLY A 133 0.75 3.70 -7.04
CA GLY A 133 1.58 4.08 -8.17
C GLY A 133 2.91 3.34 -8.20
N ASP A 134 3.68 3.58 -9.25
CA ASP A 134 5.06 3.08 -9.33
C ASP A 134 5.93 3.86 -8.34
N ALA A 135 6.55 3.13 -7.42
CA ALA A 135 7.39 3.74 -6.40
C ALA A 135 8.63 4.43 -6.97
N GLY A 136 9.06 4.09 -8.21
CA GLY A 136 10.20 4.69 -8.87
C GLY A 136 11.44 4.88 -7.99
N LEU A 137 12.53 5.36 -8.56
CA LEU A 137 13.75 5.71 -7.83
C LEU A 137 13.70 7.12 -7.18
N THR A 138 12.64 7.88 -7.42
CA THR A 138 12.50 9.29 -6.98
C THR A 138 11.75 9.46 -5.67
N ASN A 139 11.70 8.43 -4.86
CA ASN A 139 10.79 8.36 -3.74
C ASN A 139 11.27 9.11 -2.49
N ASN A 140 10.95 10.38 -2.38
CA ASN A 140 11.09 11.17 -1.15
C ASN A 140 9.92 10.96 -0.17
N PHE A 141 8.91 10.15 -0.51
CA PHE A 141 7.67 10.04 0.24
C PHE A 141 7.68 9.00 1.38
N GLY A 142 8.71 8.15 1.46
CA GLY A 142 8.87 7.20 2.55
C GLY A 142 9.02 7.84 3.93
N LEU A 143 9.32 9.14 3.98
CA LEU A 143 9.54 9.87 5.23
C LEU A 143 8.30 10.03 6.12
N LEU A 144 7.08 9.89 5.56
CA LEU A 144 5.84 10.10 6.31
C LEU A 144 5.09 8.79 6.60
N GLY A 145 5.78 7.65 6.48
CA GLY A 145 5.20 6.34 6.74
C GLY A 145 4.18 5.89 5.70
N TYR A 146 4.20 6.49 4.50
CA TYR A 146 3.28 6.09 3.44
C TYR A 146 3.48 4.65 3.01
N ASP A 147 2.36 4.00 2.80
CA ASP A 147 2.29 2.62 2.36
C ASP A 147 2.17 2.57 0.85
N ILE A 148 3.29 2.28 0.20
CA ILE A 148 3.35 2.28 -1.25
C ILE A 148 2.72 1.02 -1.80
N VAL A 149 1.68 1.20 -2.60
CA VAL A 149 1.02 0.15 -3.36
C VAL A 149 1.52 0.25 -4.80
N ALA A 150 2.60 -0.47 -5.09
CA ALA A 150 3.20 -0.43 -6.42
C ALA A 150 2.18 -0.82 -7.49
N HIS A 151 2.08 0.00 -8.54
CA HIS A 151 1.23 -0.21 -9.71
C HIS A 151 2.04 0.05 -10.97
N ARG A 152 2.36 -1.01 -11.70
CA ARG A 152 3.26 -0.97 -12.84
C ARG A 152 2.72 -0.09 -13.98
N GLY A 153 3.58 0.76 -14.52
CA GLY A 153 3.21 1.69 -15.61
C GLY A 153 2.36 2.88 -15.16
N TYR A 154 2.18 3.08 -13.85
CA TYR A 154 1.44 4.21 -13.31
C TYR A 154 2.36 5.07 -12.45
N PRO A 155 2.95 6.14 -13.01
CA PRO A 155 3.93 6.96 -12.30
C PRO A 155 3.29 7.68 -11.12
N VAL A 156 4.07 7.84 -10.05
CA VAL A 156 3.74 8.77 -8.96
C VAL A 156 4.22 10.15 -9.38
N TYR A 157 3.30 11.04 -9.73
CA TYR A 157 3.64 12.41 -10.08
C TYR A 157 4.00 13.21 -8.83
N GLN A 158 5.09 13.95 -8.91
CA GLN A 158 5.41 14.96 -7.91
C GLN A 158 4.62 16.23 -8.25
N SER A 159 4.05 16.86 -7.24
CA SER A 159 3.27 18.10 -7.36
C SER A 159 4.05 19.32 -7.84
N SER A 160 5.37 19.18 -8.02
CA SER A 160 6.28 20.27 -8.40
C SER A 160 6.63 20.31 -9.88
N ASP A 161 6.13 19.38 -10.70
CA ASP A 161 6.42 19.40 -12.13
C ASP A 161 5.37 20.26 -12.88
N PRO A 162 5.75 21.49 -13.34
CA PRO A 162 4.83 22.40 -14.03
C PRO A 162 4.43 21.91 -15.42
N THR A 163 5.06 20.88 -15.97
CA THR A 163 4.73 20.30 -17.27
C THR A 163 3.57 19.32 -17.20
N ILE A 164 3.25 18.86 -16.01
CA ILE A 164 2.10 18.00 -15.73
C ILE A 164 0.92 18.89 -15.42
N ASN A 165 -0.18 18.63 -16.11
CA ASN A 165 -1.45 19.36 -16.08
C ASN A 165 -1.71 20.04 -14.72
N PRO A 166 -1.88 21.37 -14.64
CA PRO A 166 -2.07 22.10 -13.39
C PRO A 166 -3.25 21.60 -12.56
N ASP A 167 -4.24 20.99 -13.17
CA ASP A 167 -5.36 20.35 -12.49
C ASP A 167 -4.96 19.05 -11.77
N GLN A 168 -3.82 18.45 -12.11
CA GLN A 168 -3.26 17.29 -11.43
C GLN A 168 -2.34 17.65 -10.25
N GLN A 169 -1.97 18.90 -10.08
CA GLN A 169 -1.18 19.35 -8.92
C GLN A 169 -1.91 19.13 -7.58
N ASN A 170 -3.22 19.03 -7.63
CA ASN A 170 -4.09 18.74 -6.48
C ASN A 170 -4.56 17.29 -6.43
N ALA A 171 -4.19 16.44 -7.39
CA ALA A 171 -4.51 15.03 -7.34
C ALA A 171 -3.72 14.39 -6.18
N THR A 172 -4.36 14.34 -5.03
CA THR A 172 -3.85 13.70 -3.84
C THR A 172 -3.70 12.21 -4.13
N GLN A 173 -2.48 11.78 -4.41
CA GLN A 173 -2.14 10.37 -4.59
C GLN A 173 -2.12 9.61 -3.25
N PHE A 174 -2.61 10.25 -2.19
CA PHE A 174 -2.63 9.71 -0.84
C PHE A 174 -4.05 9.34 -0.45
N PHE A 175 -4.29 8.05 -0.41
CA PHE A 175 -5.60 7.48 -0.18
C PHE A 175 -5.74 6.92 1.23
N THR A 176 -6.96 6.91 1.74
CA THR A 176 -7.30 6.18 2.97
C THR A 176 -7.86 4.80 2.65
N ILE A 177 -8.36 4.62 1.43
CA ILE A 177 -8.90 3.35 0.92
C ILE A 177 -8.25 3.07 -0.42
N PHE A 178 -7.86 1.84 -0.68
CA PHE A 178 -7.46 1.41 -2.01
C PHE A 178 -7.90 -0.02 -2.30
N ASN A 179 -8.03 -0.32 -3.57
CA ASN A 179 -8.03 -1.68 -4.08
C ASN A 179 -7.05 -1.81 -5.23
N LYS A 180 -6.51 -3.02 -5.39
CA LYS A 180 -5.66 -3.37 -6.52
C LYS A 180 -5.89 -4.82 -6.90
N TYR A 181 -6.04 -5.05 -8.20
CA TYR A 181 -6.14 -6.38 -8.80
C TYR A 181 -4.99 -6.58 -9.76
N THR A 182 -4.45 -7.78 -9.76
CA THR A 182 -3.36 -8.18 -10.66
C THR A 182 -3.69 -9.54 -11.26
N LEU A 183 -3.56 -9.63 -12.56
CA LEU A 183 -3.64 -10.86 -13.32
C LEU A 183 -2.32 -11.01 -14.07
N GLU A 184 -1.60 -12.13 -13.86
CA GLU A 184 -0.36 -12.40 -14.55
C GLU A 184 -0.39 -13.80 -15.17
N MET A 185 -0.06 -13.90 -16.45
CA MET A 185 0.24 -15.16 -17.11
C MET A 185 1.75 -15.33 -17.15
N ARG A 186 2.27 -16.37 -16.56
CA ARG A 186 3.70 -16.66 -16.42
C ARG A 186 4.05 -17.95 -17.17
N PHE A 187 5.19 -17.93 -17.86
CA PHE A 187 5.72 -19.11 -18.54
C PHE A 187 7.21 -19.28 -18.25
N PRO A 188 7.65 -20.42 -17.66
CA PRO A 188 9.05 -20.65 -17.34
C PRO A 188 9.84 -20.99 -18.61
N LEU A 189 10.91 -20.22 -18.85
CA LEU A 189 11.87 -20.43 -19.94
C LEU A 189 13.03 -21.33 -19.50
N VAL A 190 13.60 -21.04 -18.31
CA VAL A 190 14.68 -21.79 -17.68
C VAL A 190 14.30 -22.02 -16.22
N THR A 191 14.40 -23.26 -15.76
CA THR A 191 14.10 -23.65 -14.36
C THR A 191 15.23 -24.54 -13.82
N ASN A 192 16.43 -24.00 -13.76
CA ASN A 192 17.57 -24.69 -13.17
C ASN A 192 17.74 -24.32 -11.70
N PRO A 193 18.37 -25.16 -10.88
CA PRO A 193 18.64 -24.82 -9.48
C PRO A 193 19.42 -23.52 -9.28
N SER A 194 20.26 -23.16 -10.26
CA SER A 194 21.10 -21.95 -10.23
C SER A 194 20.45 -20.72 -10.84
N SER A 195 19.40 -20.89 -11.67
CA SER A 195 18.74 -19.77 -12.34
C SER A 195 17.32 -20.11 -12.77
N THR A 196 16.40 -19.19 -12.48
CA THR A 196 15.03 -19.27 -12.95
C THR A 196 14.73 -18.06 -13.82
N ILE A 197 14.42 -18.31 -15.11
CA ILE A 197 14.05 -17.28 -16.08
C ILE A 197 12.63 -17.59 -16.57
N TYR A 198 11.75 -16.62 -16.52
CA TYR A 198 10.38 -16.77 -17.02
C TYR A 198 9.91 -15.52 -17.76
N ALA A 199 9.06 -15.72 -18.74
CA ALA A 199 8.32 -14.65 -19.38
C ALA A 199 7.01 -14.43 -18.62
N LEU A 200 6.54 -13.19 -18.58
CA LEU A 200 5.24 -12.86 -18.03
C LEU A 200 4.52 -11.78 -18.84
N GLY A 201 3.21 -11.93 -18.98
CA GLY A 201 2.29 -10.88 -19.38
C GLY A 201 1.39 -10.55 -18.19
N PHE A 202 1.06 -9.28 -17.99
CA PHE A 202 0.25 -8.88 -16.84
C PHE A 202 -0.79 -7.82 -17.21
N PHE A 203 -1.85 -7.82 -16.40
CA PHE A 203 -2.85 -6.76 -16.33
C PHE A 203 -2.99 -6.34 -14.87
N GLU A 204 -2.99 -5.03 -14.62
CA GLU A 204 -3.20 -4.47 -13.29
C GLU A 204 -4.27 -3.40 -13.34
N ALA A 205 -5.15 -3.41 -12.36
CA ALA A 205 -6.13 -2.36 -12.13
C ALA A 205 -6.07 -1.95 -10.65
N ALA A 206 -5.98 -0.67 -10.40
CA ALA A 206 -5.98 -0.13 -9.05
C ALA A 206 -6.81 1.16 -8.99
N ASN A 207 -7.42 1.39 -7.85
CA ASN A 207 -8.09 2.64 -7.54
C ASN A 207 -7.89 3.00 -6.07
N GLY A 208 -8.02 4.28 -5.76
CA GLY A 208 -7.89 4.80 -4.41
C GLY A 208 -8.91 5.89 -4.15
N TRP A 209 -9.32 6.02 -2.89
CA TRP A 209 -10.29 7.02 -2.43
C TRP A 209 -9.80 7.66 -1.15
N TYR A 210 -10.08 8.94 -1.04
CA TYR A 210 -9.75 9.71 0.14
C TYR A 210 -10.82 9.58 1.23
N ASN A 211 -12.07 9.37 0.84
CA ASN A 211 -13.18 9.30 1.77
C ASN A 211 -14.11 8.14 1.43
N TYR A 212 -14.68 7.49 2.45
CA TYR A 212 -15.64 6.40 2.26
C TYR A 212 -16.86 6.77 1.40
N LYS A 213 -17.26 8.04 1.43
CA LYS A 213 -18.38 8.53 0.62
C LYS A 213 -18.09 8.58 -0.89
N GLU A 214 -16.81 8.57 -1.27
CA GLU A 214 -16.36 8.57 -2.66
C GLU A 214 -16.26 7.15 -3.24
N TYR A 215 -16.44 6.14 -2.39
CA TYR A 215 -16.35 4.73 -2.78
C TYR A 215 -17.59 4.21 -3.52
N ASN A 216 -18.70 4.96 -3.53
CA ASN A 216 -19.97 4.58 -4.18
C ASN A 216 -20.01 5.01 -5.64
#